data_1813b3cd423fb79404897d8f0b2315ee
#
_entry.id   1813b3cd423fb79404897d8f0b2315ee
#
_cell.length_a   1.000
_cell.length_b   1.000
_cell.length_c   1.000
_cell.angle_alpha   90.00
_cell.angle_beta   90.00
_cell.angle_gamma   90.00
#
_symmetry.space_group_name_H-M   'P 1'
#
loop_
_entity.id
_entity.type
_entity.pdbx_description
1 polymer ?
#
loop_
_entity_poly.entity_id
_entity_poly.type
_entity_poly.pdbx_seq_one_letter_code
_entity_poly.pdbx_strand_id
1 'polypeptide(L)'
;NGEKAVTEPKLLTKTSFPASVSPLLGSICWDQSAPYNNTCPLYQGERCVTGCVATAMAMILKYHEYPVKGKGTHSYKAPNGIECSFDYGNTTFDWNNMLPQYSGTYTAEQSDAVAQLMSACGVAVDMQYSPYSSGAYSYQVGQALIDYFGYDGNLELVYRQYFTSAEWMNLIKSEINEKRPIYYFGSSDDGGHAFVFDGYD
;
A
#
# COMPACT_ATOMS: atom_id res chain seq x y z
N ASN A 1 10.38 -25.18 -18.38
CA ASN A 1 11.45 -24.24 -18.00
C ASN A 1 11.30 -23.00 -18.91
N GLY A 2 10.53 -22.03 -18.47
CA GLY A 2 10.39 -20.72 -19.12
C GLY A 2 10.96 -19.68 -18.20
N GLU A 3 12.24 -19.37 -18.36
CA GLU A 3 12.84 -18.16 -17.82
C GLU A 3 12.14 -16.98 -18.50
N LYS A 4 11.34 -16.22 -17.74
CA LYS A 4 10.93 -14.88 -18.18
C LYS A 4 12.20 -14.03 -18.23
N ALA A 5 12.58 -13.62 -19.44
CA ALA A 5 13.66 -12.66 -19.61
C ALA A 5 13.33 -11.42 -18.76
N VAL A 6 14.21 -11.11 -17.82
CA VAL A 6 14.19 -9.83 -17.10
C VAL A 6 14.53 -8.78 -18.16
N THR A 7 13.53 -8.08 -18.68
CA THR A 7 13.78 -6.90 -19.52
C THR A 7 14.44 -5.87 -18.64
N GLU A 8 15.64 -5.42 -19.03
CA GLU A 8 16.30 -4.30 -18.36
C GLU A 8 15.33 -3.11 -18.29
N PRO A 9 15.14 -2.51 -17.11
CA PRO A 9 14.27 -1.35 -16.98
C PRO A 9 14.77 -0.27 -17.94
N LYS A 10 13.86 0.28 -18.73
CA LYS A 10 14.16 1.34 -19.69
C LYS A 10 14.63 2.56 -18.90
N LEU A 11 15.95 2.76 -18.83
CA LEU A 11 16.56 3.85 -18.07
C LEU A 11 15.99 5.17 -18.64
N LEU A 12 15.19 5.85 -17.83
CA LEU A 12 14.66 7.18 -18.20
C LEU A 12 15.84 8.15 -18.25
N THR A 13 16.14 8.65 -19.44
CA THR A 13 17.26 9.55 -19.71
C THR A 13 17.03 10.99 -19.26
N LYS A 14 16.21 11.21 -18.22
CA LYS A 14 16.05 12.54 -17.65
C LYS A 14 17.25 12.84 -16.77
N THR A 15 18.12 13.71 -17.24
CA THR A 15 19.40 14.04 -16.59
C THR A 15 19.31 15.18 -15.58
N SER A 16 18.14 15.81 -15.39
CA SER A 16 17.95 16.97 -14.51
C SER A 16 16.61 16.89 -13.80
N PHE A 17 16.66 16.90 -12.47
CA PHE A 17 15.51 16.97 -11.58
C PHE A 17 15.54 18.26 -10.76
N PRO A 18 14.42 18.78 -10.25
CA PRO A 18 14.38 19.82 -9.23
C PRO A 18 15.27 19.46 -8.04
N ALA A 19 15.75 20.48 -7.31
CA ALA A 19 16.53 20.24 -6.09
C ALA A 19 15.72 19.51 -5.03
N SER A 20 14.42 19.83 -4.93
CA SER A 20 13.49 19.19 -3.98
C SER A 20 12.09 19.03 -4.57
N VAL A 21 11.35 18.07 -4.06
CA VAL A 21 9.92 17.90 -4.26
C VAL A 21 9.25 17.66 -2.91
N SER A 22 8.32 18.53 -2.54
CA SER A 22 7.54 18.39 -1.30
C SER A 22 6.77 17.07 -1.28
N PRO A 23 6.50 16.50 -0.09
CA PRO A 23 5.75 15.27 0.05
C PRO A 23 4.43 15.30 -0.72
N LEU A 24 4.22 14.31 -1.59
CA LEU A 24 3.02 14.18 -2.43
C LEU A 24 1.78 13.87 -1.61
N LEU A 25 1.93 13.05 -0.56
CA LEU A 25 0.83 12.68 0.33
C LEU A 25 0.27 13.88 1.10
N GLY A 26 1.05 14.97 1.19
CA GLY A 26 0.62 16.19 1.89
C GLY A 26 0.31 15.92 3.36
N SER A 27 -0.98 16.00 3.72
CA SER A 27 -1.45 15.76 5.08
C SER A 27 -1.95 14.33 5.33
N ILE A 28 -1.89 13.41 4.34
CA ILE A 28 -2.25 12.01 4.56
C ILE A 28 -1.21 11.37 5.46
N CYS A 29 -1.63 11.06 6.69
CA CYS A 29 -0.79 10.48 7.73
C CYS A 29 -1.61 9.44 8.50
N TRP A 30 -1.57 8.20 8.03
CA TRP A 30 -2.38 7.10 8.56
C TRP A 30 -1.56 6.13 9.40
N ASP A 31 -2.23 5.52 10.37
CA ASP A 31 -1.68 4.59 11.35
C ASP A 31 -2.30 3.19 11.18
N GLN A 32 -1.92 2.26 12.03
CA GLN A 32 -2.35 0.86 12.01
C GLN A 32 -3.40 0.53 13.08
N SER A 33 -3.66 1.46 14.00
CA SER A 33 -4.58 1.30 15.12
C SER A 33 -5.95 1.91 14.79
N ALA A 34 -6.85 2.05 15.77
CA ALA A 34 -8.15 2.68 15.55
C ALA A 34 -8.01 4.16 15.10
N PRO A 35 -8.84 4.62 14.15
CA PRO A 35 -9.98 3.91 13.55
C PRO A 35 -9.61 3.03 12.34
N TYR A 36 -8.39 3.06 11.88
CA TYR A 36 -7.94 2.39 10.65
C TYR A 36 -8.17 0.87 10.68
N ASN A 37 -8.07 0.25 11.84
CA ASN A 37 -8.24 -1.20 12.00
C ASN A 37 -9.64 -1.64 12.43
N ASN A 38 -10.64 -0.75 12.43
CA ASN A 38 -11.98 -1.07 12.97
C ASN A 38 -12.63 -2.29 12.30
N THR A 39 -12.31 -2.57 11.04
CA THR A 39 -12.82 -3.74 10.30
C THR A 39 -11.81 -4.88 10.20
N CYS A 40 -10.62 -4.75 10.75
CA CYS A 40 -9.67 -5.86 10.83
C CYS A 40 -10.23 -7.00 11.70
N PRO A 41 -9.83 -8.26 11.49
CA PRO A 41 -10.34 -9.38 12.28
C PRO A 41 -9.94 -9.29 13.75
N LEU A 42 -10.67 -10.02 14.58
CA LEU A 42 -10.29 -10.28 15.98
C LEU A 42 -9.45 -11.55 16.04
N TYR A 43 -8.42 -11.53 16.88
CA TYR A 43 -7.67 -12.72 17.24
C TYR A 43 -7.59 -12.82 18.77
N GLN A 44 -8.07 -13.92 19.32
CA GLN A 44 -8.15 -14.15 20.79
C GLN A 44 -8.91 -13.03 21.56
N GLY A 45 -9.89 -12.41 20.90
CA GLY A 45 -10.70 -11.33 21.46
C GLY A 45 -10.13 -9.92 21.28
N GLU A 46 -8.91 -9.77 20.76
CA GLU A 46 -8.29 -8.48 20.50
C GLU A 46 -8.33 -8.10 19.02
N ARG A 47 -8.49 -6.81 18.72
CA ARG A 47 -8.51 -6.29 17.35
C ARG A 47 -7.10 -6.31 16.77
N CYS A 48 -6.92 -6.95 15.62
CA CYS A 48 -5.65 -6.92 14.90
C CYS A 48 -5.34 -5.52 14.34
N VAL A 49 -4.06 -5.18 14.25
CA VAL A 49 -3.61 -3.97 13.56
C VAL A 49 -3.64 -4.18 12.04
N THR A 50 -3.69 -3.09 11.26
CA THR A 50 -3.79 -3.16 9.79
C THR A 50 -2.55 -3.79 9.14
N GLY A 51 -1.36 -3.59 9.71
CA GLY A 51 -0.07 -3.94 9.13
C GLY A 51 0.49 -2.85 8.20
N CYS A 52 1.81 -2.67 8.23
CA CYS A 52 2.49 -1.61 7.48
C CYS A 52 2.27 -1.71 5.96
N VAL A 53 2.19 -2.93 5.42
CA VAL A 53 1.96 -3.19 3.98
C VAL A 53 0.59 -2.63 3.56
N ALA A 54 -0.48 -2.97 4.28
CA ALA A 54 -1.83 -2.48 3.98
C ALA A 54 -1.92 -0.96 4.16
N THR A 55 -1.29 -0.41 5.20
CA THR A 55 -1.29 1.04 5.48
C THR A 55 -0.59 1.82 4.37
N ALA A 56 0.59 1.37 3.92
CA ALA A 56 1.31 2.02 2.82
C ALA A 56 0.52 1.95 1.49
N MET A 57 -0.08 0.80 1.18
CA MET A 57 -0.97 0.65 0.02
C MET A 57 -2.15 1.62 0.10
N ALA A 58 -2.84 1.65 1.24
CA ALA A 58 -4.03 2.48 1.44
C ALA A 58 -3.73 3.98 1.29
N MET A 59 -2.59 4.47 1.78
CA MET A 59 -2.18 5.86 1.59
C MET A 59 -1.96 6.22 0.12
N ILE A 60 -1.36 5.32 -0.67
CA ILE A 60 -1.18 5.53 -2.13
C ILE A 60 -2.53 5.53 -2.84
N LEU A 61 -3.42 4.59 -2.52
CA LEU A 61 -4.76 4.53 -3.08
C LEU A 61 -5.56 5.80 -2.74
N LYS A 62 -5.45 6.30 -1.50
CA LYS A 62 -6.06 7.58 -1.08
C LYS A 62 -5.48 8.77 -1.83
N TYR A 63 -4.18 8.82 -2.05
CA TYR A 63 -3.56 9.90 -2.83
C TYR A 63 -4.12 9.99 -4.26
N HIS A 64 -4.35 8.84 -4.90
CA HIS A 64 -4.92 8.78 -6.25
C HIS A 64 -6.46 8.81 -6.27
N GLU A 65 -7.12 8.61 -5.11
CA GLU A 65 -8.58 8.40 -5.00
C GLU A 65 -9.11 7.40 -6.03
N TYR A 66 -8.37 6.31 -6.19
CA TYR A 66 -8.60 5.27 -7.20
C TYR A 66 -8.37 3.86 -6.63
N PRO A 67 -9.20 2.89 -7.02
CA PRO A 67 -10.39 2.99 -7.89
C PRO A 67 -11.63 3.47 -7.12
N VAL A 68 -12.66 3.89 -7.83
CA VAL A 68 -13.98 4.11 -7.22
C VAL A 68 -14.59 2.78 -6.78
N LYS A 69 -14.36 1.72 -7.57
CA LYS A 69 -14.83 0.36 -7.31
C LYS A 69 -13.77 -0.65 -7.73
N GLY A 70 -13.52 -1.63 -6.89
CA GLY A 70 -12.54 -2.68 -7.18
C GLY A 70 -13.08 -3.78 -8.10
N LYS A 71 -12.35 -4.90 -8.21
CA LYS A 71 -12.66 -6.04 -9.09
C LYS A 71 -12.62 -7.36 -8.32
N GLY A 72 -13.58 -8.23 -8.61
CA GLY A 72 -13.60 -9.61 -8.12
C GLY A 72 -13.75 -9.74 -6.61
N THR A 73 -13.37 -10.91 -6.12
CA THR A 73 -13.40 -11.26 -4.70
C THR A 73 -12.10 -11.97 -4.34
N HIS A 74 -11.67 -11.86 -3.09
CA HIS A 74 -10.55 -12.64 -2.57
C HIS A 74 -10.86 -13.21 -1.20
N SER A 75 -10.39 -14.42 -0.93
CA SER A 75 -10.50 -15.06 0.37
C SER A 75 -9.29 -15.95 0.63
N TYR A 76 -8.83 -15.97 1.86
CA TYR A 76 -7.73 -16.83 2.31
C TYR A 76 -7.89 -17.19 3.78
N LYS A 77 -7.11 -18.17 4.21
CA LYS A 77 -6.99 -18.54 5.63
C LYS A 77 -5.56 -18.29 6.09
N ALA A 78 -5.40 -17.37 7.03
CA ALA A 78 -4.11 -17.06 7.62
C ALA A 78 -3.56 -18.25 8.43
N PRO A 79 -2.21 -18.35 8.63
CA PRO A 79 -1.61 -19.47 9.38
C PRO A 79 -2.12 -19.63 10.81
N ASN A 80 -2.55 -18.53 11.46
CA ASN A 80 -3.15 -18.54 12.79
C ASN A 80 -4.63 -18.94 12.81
N GLY A 81 -5.19 -19.35 11.64
CA GLY A 81 -6.56 -19.84 11.51
C GLY A 81 -7.62 -18.77 11.20
N ILE A 82 -7.25 -17.49 11.14
CA ILE A 82 -8.18 -16.42 10.77
C ILE A 82 -8.57 -16.59 9.30
N GLU A 83 -9.88 -16.61 9.02
CA GLU A 83 -10.43 -16.59 7.68
C GLU A 83 -10.78 -15.16 7.29
N CYS A 84 -10.24 -14.71 6.17
CA CYS A 84 -10.41 -13.37 5.65
C CYS A 84 -11.02 -13.42 4.26
N SER A 85 -11.88 -12.46 3.94
CA SER A 85 -12.46 -12.30 2.62
C SER A 85 -12.83 -10.84 2.36
N PHE A 86 -12.79 -10.45 1.08
CA PHE A 86 -13.23 -9.12 0.65
C PHE A 86 -13.84 -9.20 -0.75
N ASP A 87 -14.98 -8.52 -0.94
CA ASP A 87 -15.67 -8.41 -2.23
C ASP A 87 -15.39 -7.05 -2.86
N TYR A 88 -14.30 -6.96 -3.62
CA TYR A 88 -13.87 -5.74 -4.30
C TYR A 88 -14.86 -5.32 -5.38
N GLY A 89 -15.43 -6.31 -6.08
CA GLY A 89 -16.37 -6.09 -7.19
C GLY A 89 -17.69 -5.47 -6.76
N ASN A 90 -18.08 -5.58 -5.49
CA ASN A 90 -19.30 -4.99 -4.94
C ASN A 90 -19.02 -3.87 -3.92
N THR A 91 -17.74 -3.50 -3.72
CA THR A 91 -17.34 -2.43 -2.81
C THR A 91 -17.05 -1.14 -3.58
N THR A 92 -17.71 -0.06 -3.18
CA THR A 92 -17.38 1.32 -3.61
C THR A 92 -16.57 1.99 -2.50
N PHE A 93 -15.42 2.52 -2.84
CA PHE A 93 -14.57 3.26 -1.91
C PHE A 93 -15.03 4.72 -1.82
N ASP A 94 -15.41 5.14 -0.62
CA ASP A 94 -15.90 6.49 -0.36
C ASP A 94 -14.74 7.45 -0.03
N TRP A 95 -14.04 7.87 -1.07
CA TRP A 95 -12.86 8.75 -0.95
C TRP A 95 -13.15 10.06 -0.24
N ASN A 96 -14.36 10.61 -0.39
CA ASN A 96 -14.75 11.88 0.22
C ASN A 96 -14.87 11.80 1.74
N ASN A 97 -15.19 10.61 2.27
CA ASN A 97 -15.29 10.38 3.70
C ASN A 97 -13.97 9.89 4.33
N MET A 98 -12.92 9.67 3.55
CA MET A 98 -11.60 9.33 4.08
C MET A 98 -10.82 10.60 4.43
N LEU A 99 -10.71 10.91 5.73
CA LEU A 99 -9.93 12.06 6.20
C LEU A 99 -8.42 11.81 6.01
N PRO A 100 -7.63 12.86 5.77
CA PRO A 100 -6.18 12.73 5.69
C PRO A 100 -5.53 12.36 7.05
N GLN A 101 -6.20 12.68 8.16
CA GLN A 101 -5.78 12.35 9.53
C GLN A 101 -6.99 12.12 10.42
N TYR A 102 -6.82 11.31 11.47
CA TYR A 102 -7.87 10.98 12.44
C TYR A 102 -7.47 11.35 13.88
N SER A 103 -6.77 12.47 14.04
CA SER A 103 -6.33 12.99 15.34
C SER A 103 -7.37 13.84 16.07
N GLY A 104 -8.49 14.18 15.40
CA GLY A 104 -9.56 15.02 15.94
C GLY A 104 -10.90 14.29 16.00
N THR A 105 -11.99 15.05 15.92
CA THR A 105 -13.34 14.51 15.83
C THR A 105 -13.63 14.06 14.41
N TYR A 106 -14.19 12.87 14.24
CA TYR A 106 -14.64 12.31 12.98
C TYR A 106 -15.96 11.54 13.17
N THR A 107 -16.70 11.35 12.08
CA THR A 107 -17.97 10.61 12.11
C THR A 107 -17.75 9.12 11.97
N ALA A 108 -18.80 8.31 12.21
CA ALA A 108 -18.75 6.87 11.98
C ALA A 108 -18.49 6.56 10.51
N GLU A 109 -19.14 7.26 9.58
CA GLU A 109 -18.95 7.09 8.14
C GLU A 109 -17.51 7.34 7.72
N GLN A 110 -16.84 8.34 8.31
CA GLN A 110 -15.44 8.64 8.05
C GLN A 110 -14.51 7.54 8.56
N SER A 111 -14.76 7.03 9.76
CA SER A 111 -13.98 5.91 10.30
C SER A 111 -14.20 4.61 9.54
N ASP A 112 -15.42 4.34 9.13
CA ASP A 112 -15.77 3.13 8.37
C ASP A 112 -15.17 3.15 6.96
N ALA A 113 -15.15 4.31 6.30
CA ALA A 113 -14.55 4.46 4.97
C ALA A 113 -13.06 4.10 4.97
N VAL A 114 -12.27 4.65 5.90
CA VAL A 114 -10.83 4.33 5.97
C VAL A 114 -10.58 2.89 6.42
N ALA A 115 -11.34 2.39 7.38
CA ALA A 115 -11.19 1.02 7.86
C ALA A 115 -11.53 0.00 6.76
N GLN A 116 -12.56 0.28 5.94
CA GLN A 116 -12.90 -0.56 4.79
C GLN A 116 -11.75 -0.65 3.78
N LEU A 117 -11.11 0.49 3.44
CA LEU A 117 -9.96 0.50 2.54
C LEU A 117 -8.77 -0.27 3.13
N MET A 118 -8.48 -0.08 4.42
CA MET A 118 -7.42 -0.80 5.12
C MET A 118 -7.65 -2.32 5.11
N SER A 119 -8.88 -2.76 5.36
CA SER A 119 -9.26 -4.17 5.28
C SER A 119 -9.12 -4.71 3.86
N ALA A 120 -9.55 -3.95 2.85
CA ALA A 120 -9.38 -4.31 1.45
C ALA A 120 -7.90 -4.52 1.10
N CYS A 121 -7.02 -3.57 1.48
CA CYS A 121 -5.58 -3.69 1.25
C CYS A 121 -4.98 -4.90 1.97
N GLY A 122 -5.36 -5.14 3.22
CA GLY A 122 -4.83 -6.28 3.99
C GLY A 122 -5.27 -7.63 3.41
N VAL A 123 -6.53 -7.76 3.01
CA VAL A 123 -7.02 -9.00 2.38
C VAL A 123 -6.34 -9.23 1.03
N ALA A 124 -6.11 -8.18 0.25
CA ALA A 124 -5.48 -8.28 -1.07
C ALA A 124 -4.05 -8.88 -1.05
N VAL A 125 -3.36 -8.81 0.08
CA VAL A 125 -1.96 -9.27 0.25
C VAL A 125 -1.83 -10.43 1.23
N ASP A 126 -2.91 -11.18 1.49
CA ASP A 126 -2.92 -12.32 2.43
C ASP A 126 -2.34 -11.96 3.81
N MET A 127 -2.76 -10.84 4.38
CA MET A 127 -2.23 -10.31 5.63
C MET A 127 -2.27 -11.35 6.76
N GLN A 128 -1.15 -11.60 7.38
CA GLN A 128 -1.04 -12.40 8.59
C GLN A 128 -1.38 -11.51 9.78
N TYR A 129 -2.68 -11.43 10.07
CA TYR A 129 -3.22 -10.54 11.09
C TYR A 129 -2.83 -10.96 12.51
N SER A 130 -2.45 -9.97 13.32
CA SER A 130 -2.15 -10.09 14.74
C SER A 130 -2.49 -8.78 15.47
N PRO A 131 -2.89 -8.82 16.75
CA PRO A 131 -3.12 -7.60 17.54
C PRO A 131 -1.88 -6.73 17.72
N TYR A 132 -0.69 -7.33 17.67
CA TYR A 132 0.56 -6.64 17.97
C TYR A 132 1.40 -6.33 16.73
N SER A 133 1.33 -7.17 15.69
CA SER A 133 2.15 -7.03 14.49
C SER A 133 1.55 -7.82 13.34
N SER A 134 0.77 -7.18 12.48
CA SER A 134 0.29 -7.78 11.23
C SER A 134 1.31 -7.57 10.12
N GLY A 135 1.57 -8.62 9.33
CA GLY A 135 2.57 -8.60 8.28
C GLY A 135 2.11 -9.28 6.99
N ALA A 136 2.63 -8.85 5.86
CA ALA A 136 2.43 -9.45 4.55
C ALA A 136 3.70 -9.34 3.71
N TYR A 137 3.79 -10.16 2.67
CA TYR A 137 4.92 -10.12 1.76
C TYR A 137 4.77 -8.98 0.75
N SER A 138 5.70 -8.03 0.75
CA SER A 138 5.65 -6.84 -0.12
C SER A 138 5.64 -7.15 -1.61
N TYR A 139 6.17 -8.31 -2.04
CA TYR A 139 6.13 -8.72 -3.45
C TYR A 139 4.71 -8.98 -3.98
N GLN A 140 3.73 -9.19 -3.09
CA GLN A 140 2.32 -9.39 -3.46
C GLN A 140 1.62 -8.08 -3.85
N VAL A 141 2.15 -6.93 -3.41
CA VAL A 141 1.47 -5.62 -3.54
C VAL A 141 1.19 -5.25 -4.99
N GLY A 142 2.17 -5.39 -5.88
CA GLY A 142 1.99 -5.06 -7.29
C GLY A 142 0.86 -5.86 -7.94
N GLN A 143 0.85 -7.19 -7.73
CA GLN A 143 -0.19 -8.05 -8.28
C GLN A 143 -1.57 -7.74 -7.65
N ALA A 144 -1.62 -7.48 -6.35
CA ALA A 144 -2.85 -7.11 -5.66
C ALA A 144 -3.47 -5.81 -6.20
N LEU A 145 -2.64 -4.80 -6.50
CA LEU A 145 -3.09 -3.55 -7.11
C LEU A 145 -3.69 -3.78 -8.51
N ILE A 146 -3.10 -4.67 -9.30
CA ILE A 146 -3.60 -5.01 -10.64
C ILE A 146 -4.91 -5.79 -10.54
N ASP A 147 -4.95 -6.85 -9.75
CA ASP A 147 -6.05 -7.81 -9.72
C ASP A 147 -7.31 -7.23 -9.07
N TYR A 148 -7.15 -6.53 -7.95
CA TYR A 148 -8.29 -6.08 -7.14
C TYR A 148 -8.58 -4.59 -7.25
N PHE A 149 -7.58 -3.76 -7.48
CA PHE A 149 -7.75 -2.30 -7.57
C PHE A 149 -7.66 -1.76 -9.00
N GLY A 150 -7.40 -2.62 -9.99
CA GLY A 150 -7.47 -2.25 -11.40
C GLY A 150 -6.36 -1.32 -11.88
N TYR A 151 -5.22 -1.33 -11.21
CA TYR A 151 -4.02 -0.63 -11.67
C TYR A 151 -3.48 -1.26 -12.95
N ASP A 152 -2.62 -0.50 -13.66
CA ASP A 152 -2.01 -0.93 -14.91
C ASP A 152 -1.10 -2.15 -14.68
N GLY A 153 -1.15 -3.12 -15.60
CA GLY A 153 -0.30 -4.31 -15.56
C GLY A 153 1.19 -4.05 -15.79
N ASN A 154 1.58 -2.79 -16.07
CA ASN A 154 2.97 -2.37 -16.18
C ASN A 154 3.59 -1.93 -14.84
N LEU A 155 2.91 -2.16 -13.70
CA LEU A 155 3.52 -1.99 -12.38
C LEU A 155 4.73 -2.92 -12.25
N GLU A 156 5.87 -2.37 -11.84
CA GLU A 156 7.12 -3.10 -11.70
C GLU A 156 7.58 -3.11 -10.24
N LEU A 157 7.97 -4.30 -9.78
CA LEU A 157 8.71 -4.48 -8.53
C LEU A 157 10.19 -4.48 -8.85
N VAL A 158 10.93 -3.50 -8.33
CA VAL A 158 12.37 -3.37 -8.53
C VAL A 158 13.13 -3.48 -7.21
N TYR A 159 14.33 -4.02 -7.27
CA TYR A 159 15.17 -4.23 -6.08
C TYR A 159 16.43 -3.37 -6.17
N ARG A 160 16.71 -2.62 -5.10
CA ARG A 160 17.86 -1.72 -4.96
C ARG A 160 19.20 -2.34 -5.37
N GLN A 161 19.37 -3.62 -5.10
CA GLN A 161 20.65 -4.34 -5.36
C GLN A 161 21.03 -4.43 -6.85
N TYR A 162 20.08 -4.23 -7.77
CA TYR A 162 20.35 -4.28 -9.22
C TYR A 162 20.67 -2.93 -9.83
N PHE A 163 20.81 -1.88 -9.01
CA PHE A 163 21.05 -0.51 -9.45
C PHE A 163 22.26 0.08 -8.75
N THR A 164 23.00 0.93 -9.45
CA THR A 164 23.94 1.85 -8.79
C THR A 164 23.17 2.87 -7.95
N SER A 165 23.84 3.56 -7.04
CA SER A 165 23.19 4.59 -6.21
C SER A 165 22.61 5.73 -7.06
N ALA A 166 23.29 6.12 -8.15
CA ALA A 166 22.82 7.16 -9.06
C ALA A 166 21.57 6.72 -9.82
N GLU A 167 21.54 5.51 -10.37
CA GLU A 167 20.38 4.97 -11.08
C GLU A 167 19.17 4.83 -10.17
N TRP A 168 19.38 4.33 -8.95
CA TRP A 168 18.32 4.21 -7.96
C TRP A 168 17.71 5.56 -7.60
N MET A 169 18.54 6.56 -7.33
CA MET A 169 18.06 7.91 -7.03
C MET A 169 17.34 8.53 -8.22
N ASN A 170 17.81 8.30 -9.43
CA ASN A 170 17.16 8.78 -10.65
C ASN A 170 15.79 8.12 -10.85
N LEU A 171 15.67 6.82 -10.59
CA LEU A 171 14.41 6.09 -10.64
C LEU A 171 13.39 6.69 -9.65
N ILE A 172 13.77 6.83 -8.38
CA ILE A 172 12.93 7.42 -7.35
C ILE A 172 12.51 8.85 -7.74
N LYS A 173 13.46 9.69 -8.11
CA LYS A 173 13.17 11.08 -8.51
C LYS A 173 12.25 11.14 -9.71
N SER A 174 12.41 10.24 -10.68
CA SER A 174 11.52 10.17 -11.85
C SER A 174 10.08 9.93 -11.44
N GLU A 175 9.80 8.92 -10.58
CA GLU A 175 8.46 8.61 -10.12
C GLU A 175 7.83 9.78 -9.34
N ILE A 176 8.58 10.37 -8.42
CA ILE A 176 8.10 11.50 -7.62
C ILE A 176 7.80 12.74 -8.48
N ASN A 177 8.63 13.03 -9.50
CA ASN A 177 8.38 14.15 -10.41
C ASN A 177 7.15 13.92 -11.29
N GLU A 178 6.83 12.68 -11.61
CA GLU A 178 5.62 12.29 -12.33
C GLU A 178 4.39 12.14 -11.40
N LYS A 179 4.50 12.61 -10.15
CA LYS A 179 3.43 12.56 -9.14
C LYS A 179 2.96 11.14 -8.81
N ARG A 180 3.87 10.19 -8.81
CA ARG A 180 3.63 8.82 -8.40
C ARG A 180 4.35 8.53 -7.09
N PRO A 181 3.66 8.53 -5.94
CA PRO A 181 4.23 8.08 -4.67
C PRO A 181 4.60 6.59 -4.77
N ILE A 182 5.69 6.21 -4.17
CA ILE A 182 6.28 4.88 -4.33
C ILE A 182 5.97 4.04 -3.09
N TYR A 183 5.37 2.86 -3.29
CA TYR A 183 5.38 1.84 -2.25
C TYR A 183 6.82 1.35 -2.08
N TYR A 184 7.36 1.56 -0.89
CA TYR A 184 8.74 1.21 -0.58
C TYR A 184 8.79 0.24 0.61
N PHE A 185 9.70 -0.73 0.55
CA PHE A 185 9.92 -1.62 1.67
C PHE A 185 11.40 -1.93 1.83
N GLY A 186 11.77 -2.25 3.04
CA GLY A 186 13.13 -2.66 3.39
C GLY A 186 13.10 -3.61 4.58
N SER A 187 14.20 -4.30 4.81
CA SER A 187 14.40 -5.18 5.95
C SER A 187 15.79 -5.01 6.54
N SER A 188 15.88 -5.24 7.85
CA SER A 188 17.11 -5.33 8.61
C SER A 188 17.05 -6.56 9.51
N ASP A 189 18.05 -6.76 10.34
CA ASP A 189 18.06 -7.83 11.35
C ASP A 189 16.93 -7.67 12.39
N ASP A 190 16.43 -6.44 12.58
CA ASP A 190 15.33 -6.11 13.51
C ASP A 190 13.93 -6.31 12.90
N GLY A 191 13.83 -6.62 11.59
CA GLY A 191 12.57 -6.84 10.90
C GLY A 191 12.40 -6.08 9.60
N GLY A 192 11.23 -6.26 8.98
CA GLY A 192 10.83 -5.58 7.75
C GLY A 192 9.82 -4.48 8.00
N HIS A 193 9.85 -3.43 7.18
CA HIS A 193 8.87 -2.36 7.21
C HIS A 193 8.53 -1.88 5.80
N ALA A 194 7.24 -1.56 5.60
CA ALA A 194 6.72 -0.93 4.39
C ALA A 194 6.27 0.50 4.69
N PHE A 195 6.53 1.40 3.78
CA PHE A 195 6.17 2.82 3.88
C PHE A 195 6.03 3.45 2.49
N VAL A 196 5.62 4.71 2.43
CA VAL A 196 5.51 5.44 1.17
C VAL A 196 6.69 6.40 1.05
N PHE A 197 7.36 6.36 -0.09
CA PHE A 197 8.33 7.37 -0.48
C PHE A 197 7.64 8.38 -1.39
N ASP A 198 7.54 9.64 -0.98
CA ASP A 198 6.63 10.60 -1.61
C ASP A 198 7.21 11.99 -1.85
N GLY A 199 8.48 12.21 -1.52
CA GLY A 199 9.19 13.47 -1.73
C GLY A 199 10.69 13.35 -1.53
N TYR A 200 11.44 14.42 -1.82
CA TYR A 200 12.90 14.50 -1.58
C TYR A 200 13.40 15.94 -1.51
N ASP A 201 14.56 16.14 -0.89
CA ASP A 201 15.33 17.37 -0.77
C ASP A 201 16.83 17.14 -0.96
#